data_99354ffb58ae11fbb2ce6b08bb2bbeaf
#
_entry.id   99354ffb58ae11fbb2ce6b08bb2bbeaf
#
_cell.length_a   1.000
_cell.length_b   1.000
_cell.length_c   1.000
_cell.angle_alpha   90.00
_cell.angle_beta   90.00
_cell.angle_gamma   90.00
#
_symmetry.space_group_name_H-M   'P 1'
#
loop_
_entity.id
_entity.type
_entity.pdbx_description
1 polymer ?
#
loop_
_entity_poly.entity_id
_entity_poly.type
_entity_poly.pdbx_seq_one_letter_code
_entity_poly.pdbx_strand_id
1 'polypeptide(L)'
;MNKIIYINKKINNFKKKIFVPEDKSLSIRCALLASQALGKSRLKLLDSEDIRSTLNCLRRLGVRIIKQNDYYHIEGRGINGFNFKKNLVLDCGNSGTLLRLLPSLLVRSPYKIKLIGDKSLSKRNFRVAEPLKHFGAQFSNNKTPPVYMKGTYFVRPITWREDIASAQIKTCCLIAGALHAPGITKVIARPSRRTTENLFKHVLKIPMKILKRKNYDQIEVRGINQFKSFNYNVPGDMSSAAYPLVLTLLSKKSELIIKNVNVCPTRIGIITILRKMGVTQKYIKFRNLRVVKGERIANIFVKSMNNLKAINLPKSFNNSSAIDEFVLIFICAAFSKGISTFRYLEELNKKESKRLDWGYKILKMIGIKTKKIGNHGIKIWGNPNLELKKNYVIKNYLKDHRIAMSTAVLGLARGGSWKIYEPDSIKTSFPSFIKMIKELGGKIN
;
A
#
# COMPACT_ATOMS: atom_id res chain seq x y z
N MET A 1 20.22 -17.78 11.42
CA MET A 1 19.90 -18.51 10.18
C MET A 1 18.90 -17.67 9.36
N ASN A 2 19.19 -17.39 8.10
CA ASN A 2 18.24 -16.72 7.21
C ASN A 2 17.04 -17.65 7.01
N LYS A 3 15.84 -17.21 7.43
CA LYS A 3 14.62 -17.98 7.20
C LYS A 3 14.39 -18.13 5.69
N ILE A 4 13.95 -19.29 5.26
CA ILE A 4 13.66 -19.63 3.86
C ILE A 4 12.23 -20.17 3.81
N ILE A 5 11.45 -19.73 2.84
CA ILE A 5 10.18 -20.37 2.52
C ILE A 5 10.42 -21.44 1.47
N TYR A 6 9.98 -22.67 1.77
CA TYR A 6 9.96 -23.79 0.85
C TYR A 6 8.52 -24.09 0.40
N ILE A 7 8.31 -24.25 -0.90
CA ILE A 7 7.01 -24.63 -1.48
C ILE A 7 7.26 -25.74 -2.48
N ASN A 8 6.69 -26.92 -2.21
CA ASN A 8 6.86 -28.13 -3.04
C ASN A 8 5.53 -28.72 -3.53
N LYS A 9 4.41 -28.21 -3.07
CA LYS A 9 3.07 -28.72 -3.43
C LYS A 9 2.10 -27.59 -3.77
N LYS A 10 1.25 -27.84 -4.79
CA LYS A 10 0.11 -26.97 -5.14
C LYS A 10 -0.98 -27.09 -4.08
N ILE A 11 -1.75 -26.01 -3.92
CA ILE A 11 -3.00 -26.01 -3.18
C ILE A 11 -4.16 -26.10 -4.14
N ASN A 12 -5.06 -27.05 -3.94
CA ASN A 12 -6.27 -27.22 -4.70
C ASN A 12 -7.44 -27.64 -3.78
N ASN A 13 -8.66 -27.59 -4.29
CA ASN A 13 -9.86 -28.12 -3.64
C ASN A 13 -10.14 -27.53 -2.25
N PHE A 14 -9.95 -26.23 -2.07
CA PHE A 14 -10.30 -25.58 -0.81
C PHE A 14 -11.57 -24.74 -0.94
N LYS A 15 -12.39 -24.74 0.13
CA LYS A 15 -13.55 -23.87 0.31
C LYS A 15 -13.48 -23.28 1.70
N LYS A 16 -13.10 -22.01 1.80
CA LYS A 16 -12.80 -21.35 3.07
C LYS A 16 -13.38 -19.93 3.15
N LYS A 17 -13.47 -19.43 4.39
CA LYS A 17 -13.75 -18.02 4.70
C LYS A 17 -12.60 -17.50 5.53
N ILE A 18 -11.99 -16.41 5.11
CA ILE A 18 -10.82 -15.82 5.80
C ILE A 18 -11.00 -14.33 6.02
N PHE A 19 -10.20 -13.79 6.93
CA PHE A 19 -9.92 -12.37 7.04
C PHE A 19 -8.51 -12.10 6.55
N VAL A 20 -8.29 -10.90 6.01
CA VAL A 20 -6.96 -10.39 5.73
C VAL A 20 -6.63 -9.27 6.71
N PRO A 21 -5.36 -8.98 6.97
CA PRO A 21 -4.99 -7.92 7.90
C PRO A 21 -5.51 -6.55 7.43
N GLU A 22 -5.59 -5.63 8.36
CA GLU A 22 -6.05 -4.26 8.19
C GLU A 22 -5.20 -3.51 7.14
N ASP A 23 -5.81 -2.54 6.43
CA ASP A 23 -5.11 -1.72 5.44
C ASP A 23 -3.95 -0.95 6.07
N LYS A 24 -2.72 -1.28 5.64
CA LYS A 24 -1.48 -0.68 6.15
C LYS A 24 -1.45 0.84 5.98
N SER A 25 -1.76 1.32 4.79
CA SER A 25 -1.71 2.74 4.47
C SER A 25 -2.76 3.56 5.22
N LEU A 26 -3.93 2.98 5.46
CA LEU A 26 -4.99 3.59 6.27
C LEU A 26 -4.63 3.53 7.76
N SER A 27 -4.06 2.43 8.26
CA SER A 27 -3.58 2.29 9.64
C SER A 27 -2.55 3.36 10.01
N ILE A 28 -1.54 3.60 9.14
CA ILE A 28 -0.55 4.66 9.34
C ILE A 28 -1.24 6.03 9.43
N ARG A 29 -2.17 6.34 8.52
CA ARG A 29 -2.89 7.61 8.52
C ARG A 29 -3.72 7.80 9.79
N CYS A 30 -4.45 6.77 10.21
CA CYS A 30 -5.25 6.82 11.43
C CYS A 30 -4.35 7.08 12.66
N ALA A 31 -3.21 6.42 12.78
CA ALA A 31 -2.27 6.65 13.87
C ALA A 31 -1.69 8.08 13.87
N LEU A 32 -1.25 8.56 12.70
CA LEU A 32 -0.71 9.92 12.55
C LEU A 32 -1.77 10.98 12.88
N LEU A 33 -3.00 10.83 12.39
CA LEU A 33 -4.08 11.79 12.67
C LEU A 33 -4.54 11.71 14.12
N ALA A 34 -4.65 10.51 14.70
CA ALA A 34 -5.03 10.36 16.11
C ALA A 34 -4.02 11.02 17.06
N SER A 35 -2.74 11.08 16.69
CA SER A 35 -1.72 11.76 17.49
C SER A 35 -1.91 13.28 17.58
N GLN A 36 -2.68 13.86 16.64
CA GLN A 36 -2.99 15.29 16.56
C GLN A 36 -4.40 15.64 17.08
N ALA A 37 -5.18 14.65 17.46
CA ALA A 37 -6.52 14.86 18.01
C ALA A 37 -6.47 15.34 19.46
N LEU A 38 -7.57 15.94 19.95
CA LEU A 38 -7.78 16.17 21.38
C LEU A 38 -8.51 14.96 21.98
N GLY A 39 -7.89 14.35 23.01
CA GLY A 39 -8.44 13.20 23.71
C GLY A 39 -7.90 11.85 23.20
N LYS A 40 -8.53 10.76 23.65
CA LYS A 40 -8.10 9.38 23.46
C LYS A 40 -8.85 8.72 22.32
N SER A 41 -8.15 8.37 21.24
CA SER A 41 -8.68 7.61 20.10
C SER A 41 -8.51 6.11 20.32
N ARG A 42 -9.55 5.29 19.95
CA ARG A 42 -9.50 3.83 20.00
C ARG A 42 -9.49 3.28 18.57
N LEU A 43 -8.38 2.65 18.17
CA LEU A 43 -8.14 2.26 16.80
C LEU A 43 -7.79 0.76 16.67
N LYS A 44 -8.49 0.04 15.77
CA LYS A 44 -8.02 -1.27 15.32
C LYS A 44 -7.13 -1.06 14.12
N LEU A 45 -5.83 -1.27 14.29
CA LEU A 45 -4.80 -1.04 13.28
C LEU A 45 -4.11 -2.36 12.92
N LEU A 46 -3.49 -2.40 11.77
CA LEU A 46 -2.59 -3.49 11.39
C LEU A 46 -1.45 -3.62 12.42
N ASP A 47 -1.21 -4.83 12.92
CA ASP A 47 -0.03 -5.09 13.75
C ASP A 47 1.14 -5.56 12.87
N SER A 48 1.89 -4.63 12.31
CA SER A 48 3.04 -4.88 11.44
C SER A 48 4.24 -4.03 11.81
N GLU A 49 5.41 -4.34 11.25
CA GLU A 49 6.63 -3.56 11.48
C GLU A 49 6.48 -2.10 11.07
N ASP A 50 5.82 -1.81 9.93
CA ASP A 50 5.57 -0.43 9.47
C ASP A 50 4.71 0.36 10.48
N ILE A 51 3.73 -0.29 11.10
CA ILE A 51 2.90 0.35 12.14
C ILE A 51 3.69 0.53 13.43
N ARG A 52 4.48 -0.46 13.83
CA ARG A 52 5.36 -0.34 15.01
C ARG A 52 6.33 0.82 14.88
N SER A 53 6.97 0.98 13.71
CA SER A 53 7.82 2.15 13.41
C SER A 53 7.04 3.47 13.51
N THR A 54 5.79 3.49 13.01
CA THR A 54 4.91 4.67 13.12
C THR A 54 4.63 5.03 14.58
N LEU A 55 4.20 4.04 15.38
CA LEU A 55 3.88 4.26 16.80
C LEU A 55 5.11 4.66 17.61
N ASN A 56 6.29 4.10 17.29
CA ASN A 56 7.55 4.45 17.95
C ASN A 56 7.97 5.91 17.64
N CYS A 57 7.85 6.36 16.38
CA CYS A 57 8.07 7.76 16.04
C CYS A 57 7.12 8.68 16.83
N LEU A 58 5.84 8.32 16.93
CA LEU A 58 4.85 9.10 17.69
C LEU A 58 5.17 9.13 19.20
N ARG A 59 5.58 8.01 19.80
CA ARG A 59 6.03 7.97 21.21
C ARG A 59 7.23 8.90 21.45
N ARG A 60 8.18 8.94 20.51
CA ARG A 60 9.33 9.86 20.60
C ARG A 60 8.92 11.33 20.50
N LEU A 61 7.77 11.63 19.92
CA LEU A 61 7.13 12.94 19.86
C LEU A 61 6.21 13.24 21.07
N GLY A 62 6.22 12.37 22.10
CA GLY A 62 5.49 12.55 23.34
C GLY A 62 4.07 12.02 23.34
N VAL A 63 3.65 11.24 22.33
CA VAL A 63 2.32 10.65 22.26
C VAL A 63 2.24 9.40 23.14
N ARG A 64 1.28 9.35 24.07
CA ARG A 64 0.99 8.15 24.86
C ARG A 64 0.18 7.16 24.03
N ILE A 65 0.70 5.92 23.92
CA ILE A 65 0.07 4.87 23.11
C ILE A 65 0.09 3.56 23.91
N ILE A 66 -1.09 3.01 24.14
CA ILE A 66 -1.31 1.74 24.85
C ILE A 66 -1.98 0.78 23.88
N LYS A 67 -1.50 -0.47 23.81
CA LYS A 67 -2.18 -1.56 23.13
C LYS A 67 -2.96 -2.37 24.18
N GLN A 68 -4.25 -2.51 23.96
CA GLN A 68 -5.12 -3.34 24.79
C GLN A 68 -5.94 -4.24 23.87
N ASN A 69 -5.74 -5.54 23.97
CA ASN A 69 -6.27 -6.54 23.05
C ASN A 69 -5.92 -6.19 21.58
N ASP A 70 -6.91 -6.16 20.69
CA ASP A 70 -6.76 -5.82 19.27
C ASP A 70 -6.74 -4.31 18.99
N TYR A 71 -6.80 -3.45 20.02
CA TYR A 71 -6.93 -2.01 19.87
C TYR A 71 -5.72 -1.25 20.37
N TYR A 72 -5.38 -0.20 19.63
CA TYR A 72 -4.45 0.83 20.06
C TYR A 72 -5.23 2.03 20.56
N HIS A 73 -4.93 2.44 21.79
CA HIS A 73 -5.42 3.65 22.41
C HIS A 73 -4.34 4.71 22.27
N ILE A 74 -4.64 5.74 21.47
CA ILE A 74 -3.72 6.84 21.17
C ILE A 74 -4.27 8.11 21.84
N GLU A 75 -3.54 8.62 22.80
CA GLU A 75 -3.84 9.89 23.45
C GLU A 75 -3.18 11.02 22.65
N GLY A 76 -4.00 11.72 21.87
CA GLY A 76 -3.53 12.77 20.98
C GLY A 76 -3.04 13.99 21.77
N ARG A 77 -2.08 14.70 21.18
CA ARG A 77 -1.46 15.88 21.77
C ARG A 77 -2.09 17.21 21.33
N GLY A 78 -3.11 17.14 20.46
CA GLY A 78 -3.60 18.31 19.73
C GLY A 78 -2.68 18.74 18.59
N ILE A 79 -3.20 19.60 17.72
CA ILE A 79 -2.40 20.22 16.65
C ILE A 79 -1.32 21.08 17.33
N ASN A 80 -0.06 20.90 16.89
CA ASN A 80 1.14 21.55 17.45
C ASN A 80 1.56 21.08 18.86
N GLY A 81 0.92 20.04 19.44
CA GLY A 81 1.22 19.55 20.79
C GLY A 81 2.38 18.54 20.87
N PHE A 82 3.13 18.31 19.80
CA PHE A 82 4.28 17.41 19.84
C PHE A 82 5.42 17.95 20.72
N ASN A 83 6.04 17.06 21.48
CA ASN A 83 7.21 17.39 22.28
C ASN A 83 8.48 17.26 21.41
N PHE A 84 8.90 18.37 20.82
CA PHE A 84 10.12 18.43 20.03
C PHE A 84 11.36 18.55 20.92
N LYS A 85 12.37 17.70 20.67
CA LYS A 85 13.67 17.75 21.35
C LYS A 85 14.78 18.09 20.36
N LYS A 86 15.86 18.73 20.84
CA LYS A 86 17.09 18.89 20.04
C LYS A 86 17.63 17.52 19.63
N ASN A 87 18.20 17.42 18.44
CA ASN A 87 18.82 16.20 17.89
C ASN A 87 17.87 14.98 17.82
N LEU A 88 16.56 15.20 17.69
CA LEU A 88 15.58 14.13 17.58
C LEU A 88 15.82 13.32 16.31
N VAL A 89 15.97 12.00 16.48
CA VAL A 89 16.05 11.03 15.38
C VAL A 89 14.76 10.21 15.34
N LEU A 90 14.11 10.16 14.19
CA LEU A 90 12.88 9.37 13.96
C LEU A 90 13.20 8.28 12.95
N ASP A 91 13.12 7.02 13.39
CA ASP A 91 13.37 5.86 12.55
C ASP A 91 12.07 5.36 11.92
N CYS A 92 11.97 5.51 10.60
CA CYS A 92 10.83 5.07 9.82
C CYS A 92 10.90 3.57 9.45
N GLY A 93 11.95 2.84 9.85
CA GLY A 93 12.15 1.43 9.53
C GLY A 93 12.14 1.20 8.02
N ASN A 94 11.29 0.31 7.53
CA ASN A 94 11.05 0.08 6.09
C ASN A 94 9.89 0.89 5.52
N SER A 95 9.21 1.72 6.33
CA SER A 95 7.94 2.34 5.96
C SER A 95 8.10 3.58 5.08
N GLY A 96 8.02 3.41 3.76
CA GLY A 96 7.97 4.55 2.83
C GLY A 96 6.72 5.42 2.99
N THR A 97 5.63 4.89 3.56
CA THR A 97 4.43 5.67 3.85
C THR A 97 4.68 6.58 5.05
N LEU A 98 5.24 6.05 6.13
CA LEU A 98 5.59 6.85 7.31
C LEU A 98 6.59 7.95 6.94
N LEU A 99 7.68 7.59 6.26
CA LEU A 99 8.73 8.54 5.83
C LEU A 99 8.16 9.75 5.06
N ARG A 100 7.09 9.55 4.28
CA ARG A 100 6.51 10.63 3.47
C ARG A 100 5.35 11.36 4.12
N LEU A 101 4.68 10.76 5.12
CA LEU A 101 3.54 11.40 5.78
C LEU A 101 3.91 12.07 7.09
N LEU A 102 4.79 11.46 7.88
CA LEU A 102 5.21 12.05 9.16
C LEU A 102 5.75 13.48 9.04
N PRO A 103 6.55 13.84 8.02
CA PRO A 103 7.05 15.21 7.86
C PRO A 103 5.97 16.28 7.77
N SER A 104 4.76 15.95 7.30
CA SER A 104 3.65 16.91 7.26
C SER A 104 3.18 17.33 8.65
N LEU A 105 3.43 16.52 9.68
CA LEU A 105 3.14 16.84 11.08
C LEU A 105 4.31 17.56 11.80
N LEU A 106 5.47 17.61 11.15
CA LEU A 106 6.70 18.17 11.72
C LEU A 106 7.02 19.58 11.18
N VAL A 107 6.14 20.14 10.33
CA VAL A 107 6.39 21.44 9.65
C VAL A 107 6.52 22.62 10.60
N ARG A 108 6.14 22.45 11.87
CA ARG A 108 6.31 23.46 12.95
C ARG A 108 7.44 23.11 13.93
N SER A 109 8.26 22.11 13.66
CA SER A 109 9.36 21.77 14.55
C SER A 109 10.36 22.94 14.66
N PRO A 110 10.65 23.45 15.89
CA PRO A 110 11.66 24.48 16.08
C PRO A 110 13.08 23.93 15.91
N TYR A 111 13.25 22.61 16.03
CA TYR A 111 14.53 21.95 15.97
C TYR A 111 14.73 21.17 14.68
N LYS A 112 16.00 20.95 14.32
CA LYS A 112 16.39 20.06 13.23
C LYS A 112 16.11 18.61 13.64
N ILE A 113 15.31 17.90 12.85
CA ILE A 113 14.95 16.50 13.05
C ILE A 113 15.62 15.64 11.98
N LYS A 114 16.18 14.50 12.38
CA LYS A 114 16.78 13.51 11.48
C LYS A 114 15.77 12.38 11.24
N LEU A 115 15.43 12.13 9.97
CA LEU A 115 14.62 11.00 9.54
C LEU A 115 15.53 9.93 8.95
N ILE A 116 15.47 8.72 9.51
CA ILE A 116 16.23 7.56 9.05
C ILE A 116 15.33 6.41 8.68
N GLY A 117 15.90 5.38 8.10
CA GLY A 117 15.23 4.12 7.83
C GLY A 117 16.22 3.00 7.57
N ASP A 118 15.72 1.81 7.32
CA ASP A 118 16.55 0.66 7.03
C ASP A 118 17.31 0.78 5.69
N LYS A 119 18.16 -0.20 5.41
CA LYS A 119 18.98 -0.26 4.17
C LYS A 119 18.13 -0.21 2.89
N SER A 120 16.88 -0.68 2.92
CA SER A 120 15.96 -0.61 1.79
C SER A 120 15.34 0.77 1.66
N LEU A 121 14.88 1.37 2.76
CA LEU A 121 14.26 2.70 2.76
C LEU A 121 15.27 3.78 2.40
N SER A 122 16.54 3.64 2.80
CA SER A 122 17.64 4.57 2.50
C SER A 122 17.96 4.69 1.01
N LYS A 123 17.43 3.81 0.17
CA LYS A 123 17.55 3.88 -1.30
C LYS A 123 16.32 4.51 -1.98
N ARG A 124 15.27 4.86 -1.21
CA ARG A 124 14.00 5.37 -1.77
C ARG A 124 13.95 6.88 -1.73
N ASN A 125 13.54 7.48 -2.83
CA ASN A 125 13.37 8.92 -2.92
C ASN A 125 12.32 9.44 -1.92
N PHE A 126 12.68 10.47 -1.19
CA PHE A 126 11.87 11.11 -0.16
C PHE A 126 10.64 11.84 -0.73
N ARG A 127 10.74 12.48 -1.87
CA ARG A 127 9.68 13.10 -2.72
C ARG A 127 8.80 14.18 -2.10
N VAL A 128 8.76 14.35 -0.78
CA VAL A 128 7.88 15.32 -0.12
C VAL A 128 8.62 16.57 0.37
N ALA A 129 9.93 16.64 0.17
CA ALA A 129 10.71 17.82 0.54
C ALA A 129 10.21 19.06 -0.18
N GLU A 130 10.01 18.94 -1.51
CA GLU A 130 9.65 20.09 -2.34
C GLU A 130 8.31 20.72 -1.94
N PRO A 131 7.18 19.99 -1.89
CA PRO A 131 5.94 20.58 -1.43
C PRO A 131 6.04 21.14 0.00
N LEU A 132 6.79 20.50 0.91
CA LEU A 132 6.91 20.97 2.28
C LEU A 132 7.80 22.23 2.42
N LYS A 133 8.76 22.45 1.50
CA LYS A 133 9.49 23.73 1.41
C LYS A 133 8.54 24.89 1.09
N HIS A 134 7.56 24.67 0.22
CA HIS A 134 6.54 25.70 -0.07
C HIS A 134 5.71 26.06 1.16
N PHE A 135 5.48 25.15 2.10
CA PHE A 135 4.89 25.46 3.42
C PHE A 135 5.83 26.24 4.34
N GLY A 136 7.14 26.33 4.01
CA GLY A 136 8.16 27.03 4.79
C GLY A 136 9.14 26.13 5.51
N ALA A 137 9.04 24.80 5.43
CA ALA A 137 9.98 23.89 6.05
C ALA A 137 11.31 23.86 5.28
N GLN A 138 12.42 23.62 5.99
CA GLN A 138 13.76 23.51 5.45
C GLN A 138 14.21 22.05 5.43
N PHE A 139 14.95 21.65 4.39
CA PHE A 139 15.45 20.29 4.21
C PHE A 139 16.92 20.29 3.81
N SER A 140 17.64 19.24 4.22
CA SER A 140 18.95 18.92 3.63
C SER A 140 18.78 18.56 2.14
N ASN A 141 19.86 18.66 1.38
CA ASN A 141 19.85 18.34 -0.06
C ASN A 141 19.72 16.85 -0.36
N ASN A 142 19.65 15.99 0.65
CA ASN A 142 19.55 14.55 0.47
C ASN A 142 18.20 14.15 -0.13
N LYS A 143 18.23 13.47 -1.27
CA LYS A 143 17.03 12.92 -1.92
C LYS A 143 16.53 11.63 -1.26
N THR A 144 17.34 11.00 -0.42
CA THR A 144 17.07 9.74 0.27
C THR A 144 17.48 9.83 1.74
N PRO A 145 16.94 8.99 2.65
CA PRO A 145 17.38 8.97 4.04
C PRO A 145 18.90 8.66 4.18
N PRO A 146 19.57 9.27 5.16
CA PRO A 146 19.03 10.17 6.19
C PRO A 146 18.64 11.54 5.62
N VAL A 147 17.43 12.02 5.99
CA VAL A 147 16.94 13.36 5.64
C VAL A 147 16.86 14.19 6.89
N TYR A 148 17.35 15.43 6.82
CA TYR A 148 17.21 16.40 7.90
C TYR A 148 16.16 17.43 7.51
N MET A 149 15.26 17.73 8.43
CA MET A 149 14.28 18.79 8.25
C MET A 149 14.22 19.69 9.49
N LYS A 150 13.91 20.96 9.27
CA LYS A 150 13.55 21.96 10.30
C LYS A 150 12.22 22.59 9.87
N GLY A 151 11.30 22.73 10.79
CA GLY A 151 10.02 23.39 10.54
C GLY A 151 10.16 24.92 10.49
N THR A 152 9.01 25.57 10.46
CA THR A 152 8.89 27.03 10.48
C THR A 152 7.80 27.45 11.46
N TYR A 153 7.94 28.65 12.02
CA TYR A 153 6.87 29.29 12.82
C TYR A 153 5.71 29.76 11.92
N PHE A 154 6.00 30.15 10.68
CA PHE A 154 5.06 30.72 9.74
C PHE A 154 4.77 29.73 8.60
N VAL A 155 3.87 28.78 8.87
CA VAL A 155 3.40 27.86 7.84
C VAL A 155 2.39 28.57 6.94
N ARG A 156 2.66 28.66 5.63
CA ARG A 156 1.74 29.29 4.65
C ARG A 156 0.94 28.25 3.91
N PRO A 157 -0.32 28.56 3.53
CA PRO A 157 -1.07 27.72 2.62
C PRO A 157 -0.44 27.76 1.23
N ILE A 158 -0.55 26.64 0.49
CA ILE A 158 0.05 26.51 -0.85
C ILE A 158 -0.97 26.08 -1.89
N THR A 159 -0.63 26.33 -3.17
CA THR A 159 -1.20 25.62 -4.31
C THR A 159 -0.13 24.67 -4.83
N TRP A 160 -0.41 23.36 -4.78
CA TRP A 160 0.52 22.32 -5.23
C TRP A 160 -0.06 21.51 -6.36
N ARG A 161 0.73 21.30 -7.43
CA ARG A 161 0.39 20.42 -8.55
C ARG A 161 1.16 19.11 -8.46
N GLU A 162 0.43 17.98 -8.46
CA GLU A 162 0.95 16.62 -8.35
C GLU A 162 0.65 15.82 -9.62
N ASP A 163 1.64 15.66 -10.49
CA ASP A 163 1.46 15.07 -11.83
C ASP A 163 1.73 13.55 -11.88
N ILE A 164 2.26 12.95 -10.79
CA ILE A 164 2.68 11.53 -10.76
C ILE A 164 1.57 10.58 -10.27
N ALA A 165 0.38 11.08 -9.92
CA ALA A 165 -0.69 10.33 -9.24
C ALA A 165 -0.25 9.73 -7.88
N SER A 166 0.62 10.43 -7.14
CA SER A 166 1.12 10.00 -5.83
C SER A 166 0.14 10.34 -4.71
N ALA A 167 -0.57 9.33 -4.22
CA ALA A 167 -1.42 9.50 -3.04
C ALA A 167 -0.65 9.94 -1.78
N GLN A 168 0.66 9.67 -1.70
CA GLN A 168 1.47 10.03 -0.53
C GLN A 168 1.84 11.52 -0.55
N ILE A 169 2.26 12.06 -1.69
CA ILE A 169 2.57 13.50 -1.83
C ILE A 169 1.28 14.30 -1.61
N LYS A 170 0.19 13.93 -2.29
CA LYS A 170 -1.12 14.53 -2.09
C LYS A 170 -1.52 14.55 -0.60
N THR A 171 -1.42 13.40 0.09
CA THR A 171 -1.74 13.28 1.52
C THR A 171 -0.86 14.19 2.37
N CYS A 172 0.45 14.24 2.10
CA CYS A 172 1.40 15.09 2.81
C CYS A 172 0.98 16.57 2.73
N CYS A 173 0.65 17.07 1.55
CA CYS A 173 0.16 18.44 1.35
C CYS A 173 -1.16 18.68 2.07
N LEU A 174 -2.11 17.74 1.99
CA LEU A 174 -3.42 17.87 2.64
C LEU A 174 -3.31 17.91 4.17
N ILE A 175 -2.46 17.06 4.75
CA ILE A 175 -2.25 17.04 6.22
C ILE A 175 -1.56 18.33 6.66
N ALA A 176 -0.46 18.74 6.01
CA ALA A 176 0.24 19.97 6.36
C ALA A 176 -0.68 21.19 6.24
N GLY A 177 -1.44 21.28 5.15
CA GLY A 177 -2.39 22.37 4.92
C GLY A 177 -3.53 22.40 5.93
N ALA A 178 -4.14 21.25 6.22
CA ALA A 178 -5.28 21.17 7.13
C ALA A 178 -4.91 21.45 8.59
N LEU A 179 -3.72 20.99 9.03
CA LEU A 179 -3.38 21.01 10.45
C LEU A 179 -2.46 22.18 10.83
N HIS A 180 -1.74 22.78 9.88
CA HIS A 180 -0.70 23.73 10.26
C HIS A 180 -0.76 25.06 9.49
N ALA A 181 -1.36 25.11 8.31
CA ALA A 181 -1.43 26.34 7.52
C ALA A 181 -2.73 27.10 7.76
N PRO A 182 -2.70 28.42 8.02
CA PRO A 182 -3.91 29.22 8.05
C PRO A 182 -4.48 29.40 6.64
N GLY A 183 -5.82 29.41 6.49
CA GLY A 183 -6.46 29.62 5.20
C GLY A 183 -6.65 28.35 4.36
N ILE A 184 -6.54 28.45 3.03
CA ILE A 184 -6.89 27.37 2.10
C ILE A 184 -5.64 26.86 1.38
N THR A 185 -5.33 25.59 1.58
CA THR A 185 -4.36 24.86 0.76
C THR A 185 -5.07 24.15 -0.38
N LYS A 186 -4.55 24.31 -1.60
CA LYS A 186 -5.08 23.71 -2.83
C LYS A 186 -4.11 22.67 -3.37
N VAL A 187 -4.61 21.46 -3.63
CA VAL A 187 -3.84 20.39 -4.27
C VAL A 187 -4.53 19.97 -5.57
N ILE A 188 -3.82 20.12 -6.69
CA ILE A 188 -4.25 19.69 -8.01
C ILE A 188 -3.51 18.40 -8.34
N ALA A 189 -4.20 17.26 -8.29
CA ALA A 189 -3.55 15.96 -8.39
C ALA A 189 -4.25 15.03 -9.36
N ARG A 190 -3.49 14.21 -10.07
CA ARG A 190 -4.07 13.10 -10.84
C ARG A 190 -4.83 12.16 -9.90
N PRO A 191 -5.94 11.53 -10.36
CA PRO A 191 -6.73 10.63 -9.55
C PRO A 191 -5.88 9.54 -8.91
N SER A 192 -5.92 9.46 -7.59
CA SER A 192 -5.19 8.47 -6.78
C SER A 192 -6.03 8.04 -5.59
N ARG A 193 -5.49 7.20 -4.69
CA ARG A 193 -6.21 6.76 -3.47
C ARG A 193 -6.74 7.94 -2.68
N ARG A 194 -8.03 7.89 -2.28
CA ARG A 194 -8.75 8.96 -1.56
C ARG A 194 -8.89 8.72 -0.06
N THR A 195 -8.03 7.90 0.50
CA THR A 195 -8.09 7.49 1.92
C THR A 195 -8.03 8.68 2.89
N THR A 196 -7.17 9.66 2.61
CA THR A 196 -7.05 10.86 3.46
C THR A 196 -8.27 11.75 3.36
N GLU A 197 -8.77 11.96 2.15
CA GLU A 197 -9.97 12.74 1.88
C GLU A 197 -11.20 12.12 2.58
N ASN A 198 -11.30 10.77 2.57
CA ASN A 198 -12.37 10.07 3.28
C ASN A 198 -12.25 10.25 4.79
N LEU A 199 -11.03 10.14 5.37
CA LEU A 199 -10.81 10.40 6.79
C LEU A 199 -11.17 11.84 7.16
N PHE A 200 -10.72 12.81 6.40
CA PHE A 200 -11.01 14.23 6.65
C PHE A 200 -12.50 14.49 6.63
N LYS A 201 -13.20 14.07 5.57
CA LYS A 201 -14.62 14.34 5.39
C LYS A 201 -15.51 13.57 6.36
N HIS A 202 -15.29 12.27 6.51
CA HIS A 202 -16.26 11.38 7.17
C HIS A 202 -15.90 11.03 8.61
N VAL A 203 -14.64 11.23 9.03
CA VAL A 203 -14.18 10.92 10.40
C VAL A 203 -13.87 12.19 11.18
N LEU A 204 -12.99 13.05 10.64
CA LEU A 204 -12.48 14.22 11.35
C LEU A 204 -13.32 15.48 11.11
N LYS A 205 -14.22 15.48 10.13
CA LYS A 205 -15.06 16.63 9.74
C LYS A 205 -14.25 17.88 9.38
N ILE A 206 -13.06 17.69 8.79
CA ILE A 206 -12.22 18.79 8.31
C ILE A 206 -12.87 19.41 7.07
N PRO A 207 -13.03 20.75 6.99
CA PRO A 207 -13.61 21.43 5.84
C PRO A 207 -12.77 21.21 4.57
N MET A 208 -13.39 20.60 3.58
CA MET A 208 -12.72 20.22 2.33
C MET A 208 -13.68 20.27 1.16
N LYS A 209 -13.21 20.78 0.01
CA LYS A 209 -13.91 20.76 -1.28
C LYS A 209 -13.12 19.96 -2.31
N ILE A 210 -13.81 19.10 -3.05
CA ILE A 210 -13.20 18.32 -4.14
C ILE A 210 -13.94 18.63 -5.43
N LEU A 211 -13.24 19.21 -6.39
CA LEU A 211 -13.70 19.44 -7.77
C LEU A 211 -13.04 18.39 -8.67
N LYS A 212 -13.84 17.48 -9.18
CA LYS A 212 -13.38 16.46 -10.13
C LYS A 212 -13.28 17.05 -11.52
N ARG A 213 -12.14 16.87 -12.18
CA ARG A 213 -11.90 17.22 -13.58
C ARG A 213 -11.53 15.95 -14.35
N LYS A 214 -11.50 16.04 -15.68
CA LYS A 214 -11.24 14.89 -16.56
C LYS A 214 -9.93 14.14 -16.21
N ASN A 215 -8.84 14.87 -15.97
CA ASN A 215 -7.51 14.29 -15.78
C ASN A 215 -6.93 14.52 -14.37
N TYR A 216 -7.57 15.31 -13.53
CA TYR A 216 -7.10 15.62 -12.17
C TYR A 216 -8.26 15.97 -11.26
N ASP A 217 -8.05 15.84 -9.97
CA ASP A 217 -8.90 16.34 -8.90
C ASP A 217 -8.27 17.64 -8.37
N GLN A 218 -9.07 18.68 -8.18
CA GLN A 218 -8.68 19.85 -7.40
C GLN A 218 -9.28 19.70 -6.01
N ILE A 219 -8.42 19.66 -5.00
CA ILE A 219 -8.80 19.44 -3.61
C ILE A 219 -8.38 20.67 -2.82
N GLU A 220 -9.34 21.31 -2.17
CA GLU A 220 -9.13 22.45 -1.29
C GLU A 220 -9.40 22.02 0.13
N VAL A 221 -8.48 22.29 1.04
CA VAL A 221 -8.62 22.02 2.46
C VAL A 221 -8.37 23.31 3.23
N ARG A 222 -9.27 23.63 4.17
CA ARG A 222 -9.10 24.78 5.06
C ARG A 222 -8.38 24.36 6.34
N GLY A 223 -7.43 25.16 6.77
CA GLY A 223 -6.74 24.97 8.03
C GLY A 223 -7.71 25.02 9.23
N ILE A 224 -7.47 24.16 10.20
CA ILE A 224 -8.23 24.06 11.44
C ILE A 224 -7.32 24.18 12.66
N ASN A 225 -7.86 24.59 13.78
CA ASN A 225 -7.09 24.76 15.03
C ASN A 225 -7.06 23.48 15.87
N GLN A 226 -8.10 22.64 15.79
CA GLN A 226 -8.21 21.41 16.56
C GLN A 226 -9.29 20.48 16.00
N PHE A 227 -9.25 19.21 16.38
CA PHE A 227 -10.33 18.24 16.17
C PHE A 227 -10.35 17.19 17.28
N LYS A 228 -11.50 16.56 17.49
CA LYS A 228 -11.72 15.57 18.56
C LYS A 228 -11.12 14.21 18.21
N SER A 229 -10.79 13.43 19.23
CA SER A 229 -10.45 12.02 19.12
C SER A 229 -11.54 11.21 18.41
N PHE A 230 -11.18 10.08 17.84
CA PHE A 230 -12.09 9.26 17.06
C PHE A 230 -11.82 7.75 17.23
N ASN A 231 -12.88 6.97 17.06
CA ASN A 231 -12.79 5.51 17.04
C ASN A 231 -12.84 5.01 15.59
N TYR A 232 -11.93 4.09 15.22
CA TYR A 232 -11.87 3.57 13.87
C TYR A 232 -11.39 2.11 13.82
N ASN A 233 -12.18 1.26 13.17
CA ASN A 233 -11.76 -0.08 12.83
C ASN A 233 -11.32 -0.10 11.37
N VAL A 234 -10.02 -0.22 11.13
CA VAL A 234 -9.46 -0.25 9.78
C VAL A 234 -9.92 -1.53 9.08
N PRO A 235 -10.52 -1.45 7.88
CA PRO A 235 -10.94 -2.62 7.13
C PRO A 235 -9.75 -3.38 6.55
N GLY A 236 -9.99 -4.62 6.11
CA GLY A 236 -8.98 -5.47 5.47
C GLY A 236 -8.37 -4.80 4.23
N ASP A 237 -7.07 -4.99 4.05
CA ASP A 237 -6.30 -4.42 2.94
C ASP A 237 -6.60 -5.15 1.63
N MET A 238 -7.04 -4.42 0.61
CA MET A 238 -7.24 -4.96 -0.74
C MET A 238 -5.94 -5.52 -1.34
N SER A 239 -4.80 -4.89 -1.07
CA SER A 239 -3.51 -5.39 -1.53
C SER A 239 -3.13 -6.72 -0.88
N SER A 240 -3.48 -6.93 0.40
CA SER A 240 -3.33 -8.21 1.08
C SER A 240 -4.35 -9.24 0.56
N ALA A 241 -5.59 -8.83 0.30
CA ALA A 241 -6.64 -9.68 -0.26
C ALA A 241 -6.31 -10.19 -1.67
N ALA A 242 -5.51 -9.44 -2.43
CA ALA A 242 -5.12 -9.82 -3.79
C ALA A 242 -4.35 -11.15 -3.86
N TYR A 243 -3.56 -11.49 -2.82
CA TYR A 243 -2.80 -12.75 -2.80
C TYR A 243 -3.69 -13.99 -2.72
N PRO A 244 -4.55 -14.17 -1.71
CA PRO A 244 -5.46 -15.30 -1.65
C PRO A 244 -6.51 -15.26 -2.79
N LEU A 245 -6.88 -14.08 -3.30
CA LEU A 245 -7.74 -13.93 -4.46
C LEU A 245 -7.10 -14.57 -5.70
N VAL A 246 -5.86 -14.20 -6.05
CA VAL A 246 -5.15 -14.74 -7.21
C VAL A 246 -4.81 -16.21 -7.00
N LEU A 247 -4.40 -16.61 -5.79
CA LEU A 247 -4.20 -18.02 -5.44
C LEU A 247 -5.46 -18.84 -5.77
N THR A 248 -6.63 -18.41 -5.28
CA THR A 248 -7.89 -19.12 -5.52
C THR A 248 -8.27 -19.14 -7.01
N LEU A 249 -8.11 -18.00 -7.69
CA LEU A 249 -8.43 -17.87 -9.11
C LEU A 249 -7.64 -18.84 -9.99
N LEU A 250 -6.34 -19.03 -9.68
CA LEU A 250 -5.41 -19.89 -10.42
C LEU A 250 -5.35 -21.34 -9.94
N SER A 251 -5.89 -21.66 -8.76
CA SER A 251 -5.99 -23.02 -8.22
C SER A 251 -7.13 -23.82 -8.90
N LYS A 252 -7.13 -25.15 -8.77
CA LYS A 252 -8.22 -26.00 -9.27
C LYS A 252 -9.31 -26.19 -8.21
N LYS A 253 -10.59 -26.20 -8.61
CA LYS A 253 -11.77 -26.53 -7.78
C LYS A 253 -11.79 -25.83 -6.42
N SER A 254 -11.45 -24.54 -6.36
CA SER A 254 -11.30 -23.79 -5.11
C SER A 254 -12.26 -22.60 -5.04
N GLU A 255 -12.76 -22.32 -3.85
CA GLU A 255 -13.64 -21.18 -3.54
C GLU A 255 -13.19 -20.49 -2.25
N LEU A 256 -13.27 -19.15 -2.23
CA LEU A 256 -12.84 -18.36 -1.08
C LEU A 256 -13.81 -17.19 -0.85
N ILE A 257 -14.08 -16.90 0.41
CA ILE A 257 -14.72 -15.65 0.84
C ILE A 257 -13.71 -14.89 1.69
N ILE A 258 -13.26 -13.74 1.20
CA ILE A 258 -12.38 -12.83 1.94
C ILE A 258 -13.26 -11.76 2.57
N LYS A 259 -13.33 -11.75 3.92
CA LYS A 259 -14.28 -10.92 4.66
C LYS A 259 -13.74 -9.50 4.89
N ASN A 260 -14.65 -8.51 4.87
CA ASN A 260 -14.43 -7.17 5.40
C ASN A 260 -13.32 -6.37 4.71
N VAL A 261 -13.18 -6.50 3.39
CA VAL A 261 -12.10 -5.87 2.60
C VAL A 261 -12.51 -4.48 2.13
N ASN A 262 -11.56 -3.54 2.13
CA ASN A 262 -11.72 -2.23 1.51
C ASN A 262 -11.75 -2.37 -0.03
N VAL A 263 -12.92 -2.16 -0.60
CA VAL A 263 -13.18 -2.26 -2.05
C VAL A 263 -13.45 -0.90 -2.69
N CYS A 264 -12.85 0.15 -2.18
CA CYS A 264 -12.93 1.48 -2.80
C CYS A 264 -12.44 1.44 -4.26
N PRO A 265 -13.08 2.16 -5.20
CA PRO A 265 -12.73 2.13 -6.63
C PRO A 265 -11.26 2.40 -6.91
N THR A 266 -10.62 3.23 -6.08
CA THR A 266 -9.18 3.56 -6.19
C THR A 266 -8.24 2.47 -5.64
N ARG A 267 -8.80 1.34 -5.16
CA ARG A 267 -8.07 0.20 -4.57
C ARG A 267 -8.27 -1.12 -5.32
N ILE A 268 -9.33 -1.24 -6.11
CA ILE A 268 -9.73 -2.49 -6.78
C ILE A 268 -9.20 -2.63 -8.21
N GLY A 269 -8.11 -1.93 -8.55
CA GLY A 269 -7.54 -1.95 -9.90
C GLY A 269 -7.22 -3.36 -10.41
N ILE A 270 -6.73 -4.25 -9.55
CA ILE A 270 -6.52 -5.66 -9.90
C ILE A 270 -7.84 -6.35 -10.34
N ILE A 271 -8.94 -6.13 -9.61
CA ILE A 271 -10.24 -6.73 -9.97
C ILE A 271 -10.73 -6.15 -11.31
N THR A 272 -10.52 -4.85 -11.55
CA THR A 272 -10.87 -4.21 -12.82
C THR A 272 -10.07 -4.81 -13.98
N ILE A 273 -8.77 -5.06 -13.81
CA ILE A 273 -7.93 -5.72 -14.80
C ILE A 273 -8.38 -7.17 -15.03
N LEU A 274 -8.61 -7.94 -13.97
CA LEU A 274 -9.09 -9.32 -14.05
C LEU A 274 -10.44 -9.41 -14.78
N ARG A 275 -11.35 -8.45 -14.57
CA ARG A 275 -12.60 -8.38 -15.33
C ARG A 275 -12.34 -8.22 -16.83
N LYS A 276 -11.40 -7.37 -17.22
CA LYS A 276 -10.98 -7.21 -18.61
C LYS A 276 -10.28 -8.47 -19.16
N MET A 277 -9.69 -9.30 -18.29
CA MET A 277 -9.15 -10.62 -18.60
C MET A 277 -10.23 -11.73 -18.64
N GLY A 278 -11.52 -11.38 -18.61
CA GLY A 278 -12.64 -12.31 -18.75
C GLY A 278 -13.18 -12.86 -17.43
N VAL A 279 -12.70 -12.39 -16.29
CA VAL A 279 -13.24 -12.82 -14.99
C VAL A 279 -14.59 -12.16 -14.74
N THR A 280 -15.70 -12.92 -14.86
CA THR A 280 -17.05 -12.41 -14.66
C THR A 280 -17.47 -12.43 -13.18
N GLN A 281 -18.69 -11.96 -12.88
CA GLN A 281 -19.26 -12.01 -11.53
C GLN A 281 -19.44 -13.44 -10.99
N LYS A 282 -19.48 -14.46 -11.86
CA LYS A 282 -19.48 -15.87 -11.47
C LYS A 282 -18.22 -16.24 -10.68
N TYR A 283 -17.09 -15.64 -11.00
CA TYR A 283 -15.78 -15.96 -10.42
C TYR A 283 -15.33 -14.98 -9.34
N ILE A 284 -15.65 -13.69 -9.48
CA ILE A 284 -15.36 -12.68 -8.44
C ILE A 284 -16.62 -11.82 -8.23
N LYS A 285 -17.16 -11.85 -7.01
CA LYS A 285 -18.37 -11.11 -6.63
C LYS A 285 -18.18 -10.40 -5.28
N PHE A 286 -18.63 -9.15 -5.19
CA PHE A 286 -18.76 -8.44 -3.93
C PHE A 286 -20.07 -8.82 -3.25
N ARG A 287 -20.02 -9.20 -1.98
CA ARG A 287 -21.16 -9.49 -1.13
C ARG A 287 -21.17 -8.55 0.07
N ASN A 288 -22.33 -8.24 0.61
CA ASN A 288 -22.49 -7.39 1.79
C ASN A 288 -21.73 -6.04 1.65
N LEU A 289 -21.86 -5.41 0.48
CA LEU A 289 -21.28 -4.11 0.19
C LEU A 289 -21.93 -3.04 1.08
N ARG A 290 -21.11 -2.30 1.80
CA ARG A 290 -21.54 -1.17 2.63
C ARG A 290 -20.53 -0.04 2.61
N VAL A 291 -20.95 1.14 3.01
CA VAL A 291 -20.09 2.30 3.18
C VAL A 291 -19.94 2.59 4.68
N VAL A 292 -18.69 2.59 5.16
CA VAL A 292 -18.38 2.88 6.57
C VAL A 292 -17.36 4.01 6.59
N LYS A 293 -17.75 5.15 7.13
CA LYS A 293 -16.87 6.34 7.24
C LYS A 293 -16.19 6.69 5.91
N GLY A 294 -16.96 6.63 4.82
CA GLY A 294 -16.50 6.95 3.47
C GLY A 294 -15.75 5.84 2.73
N GLU A 295 -15.35 4.76 3.41
CA GLU A 295 -14.73 3.60 2.77
C GLU A 295 -15.79 2.58 2.35
N ARG A 296 -15.67 2.04 1.12
CA ARG A 296 -16.51 0.94 0.64
C ARG A 296 -15.93 -0.37 1.10
N ILE A 297 -16.70 -1.15 1.84
CA ILE A 297 -16.28 -2.42 2.45
C ILE A 297 -17.19 -3.54 1.94
N ALA A 298 -16.60 -4.66 1.54
CA ALA A 298 -17.34 -5.84 1.11
C ALA A 298 -16.64 -7.14 1.50
N ASN A 299 -17.39 -8.23 1.43
CA ASN A 299 -16.83 -9.56 1.36
C ASN A 299 -16.57 -9.90 -0.11
N ILE A 300 -15.36 -10.37 -0.44
CA ILE A 300 -14.99 -10.77 -1.80
C ILE A 300 -15.16 -12.27 -1.92
N PHE A 301 -16.13 -12.71 -2.71
CA PHE A 301 -16.23 -14.10 -3.14
C PHE A 301 -15.35 -14.32 -4.35
N VAL A 302 -14.55 -15.39 -4.34
CA VAL A 302 -13.67 -15.79 -5.45
C VAL A 302 -13.83 -17.27 -5.71
N LYS A 303 -13.84 -17.66 -6.99
CA LYS A 303 -13.84 -19.05 -7.45
C LYS A 303 -12.75 -19.27 -8.49
N SER A 304 -12.18 -20.47 -8.54
CA SER A 304 -11.18 -20.86 -9.53
C SER A 304 -11.69 -20.71 -10.97
N MET A 305 -10.80 -20.30 -11.86
CA MET A 305 -11.07 -20.08 -13.29
C MET A 305 -9.90 -20.57 -14.13
N ASN A 306 -10.18 -21.36 -15.19
CA ASN A 306 -9.14 -21.95 -16.03
C ASN A 306 -8.80 -21.11 -17.27
N ASN A 307 -9.69 -20.23 -17.75
CA ASN A 307 -9.56 -19.59 -19.06
C ASN A 307 -9.48 -18.06 -18.93
N LEU A 308 -8.34 -17.57 -18.44
CA LEU A 308 -8.03 -16.15 -18.50
C LEU A 308 -7.69 -15.71 -19.92
N LYS A 309 -8.19 -14.54 -20.33
CA LYS A 309 -7.89 -13.91 -21.62
C LYS A 309 -6.75 -12.91 -21.46
N ALA A 310 -5.94 -12.76 -22.48
CA ALA A 310 -4.94 -11.72 -22.54
C ALA A 310 -5.57 -10.32 -22.63
N ILE A 311 -4.81 -9.29 -22.24
CA ILE A 311 -5.27 -7.91 -22.24
C ILE A 311 -4.21 -6.96 -22.79
N ASN A 312 -4.64 -6.02 -23.64
CA ASN A 312 -3.90 -4.79 -23.89
C ASN A 312 -4.48 -3.69 -22.98
N LEU A 313 -3.76 -3.38 -21.90
CA LEU A 313 -4.25 -2.43 -20.92
C LEU A 313 -4.30 -1.02 -21.53
N PRO A 314 -5.48 -0.36 -21.58
CA PRO A 314 -5.63 0.91 -22.24
C PRO A 314 -4.87 2.04 -21.52
N LYS A 315 -4.42 3.06 -22.26
CA LYS A 315 -3.70 4.24 -21.73
C LYS A 315 -4.52 4.99 -20.66
N SER A 316 -5.84 4.97 -20.78
CA SER A 316 -6.78 5.60 -19.85
C SER A 316 -6.90 4.88 -18.52
N PHE A 317 -6.34 3.67 -18.37
CA PHE A 317 -6.41 2.95 -17.11
C PHE A 317 -5.55 3.62 -16.04
N ASN A 318 -6.14 3.84 -14.88
CA ASN A 318 -5.42 4.40 -13.75
C ASN A 318 -4.56 3.33 -13.04
N ASN A 319 -3.30 3.19 -13.47
CA ASN A 319 -2.35 2.23 -12.93
C ASN A 319 -2.13 2.38 -11.40
N SER A 320 -2.37 3.58 -10.83
CA SER A 320 -2.20 3.79 -9.39
C SER A 320 -3.18 2.97 -8.54
N SER A 321 -4.33 2.56 -9.11
CA SER A 321 -5.33 1.74 -8.44
C SER A 321 -4.93 0.27 -8.25
N ALA A 322 -3.91 -0.20 -8.99
CA ALA A 322 -3.36 -1.56 -8.95
C ALA A 322 -1.83 -1.59 -8.76
N ILE A 323 -1.22 -0.45 -8.41
CA ILE A 323 0.24 -0.28 -8.43
C ILE A 323 0.99 -1.30 -7.57
N ASP A 324 0.35 -1.80 -6.54
CA ASP A 324 0.95 -2.75 -5.62
C ASP A 324 0.66 -4.22 -6.01
N GLU A 325 -0.22 -4.47 -6.96
CA GLU A 325 -0.68 -5.80 -7.38
C GLU A 325 -0.16 -6.23 -8.75
N PHE A 326 0.63 -5.38 -9.47
CA PHE A 326 1.04 -5.68 -10.85
C PHE A 326 1.85 -6.97 -10.99
N VAL A 327 2.66 -7.38 -9.98
CA VAL A 327 3.39 -8.65 -10.06
C VAL A 327 2.41 -9.84 -10.10
N LEU A 328 1.33 -9.80 -9.31
CA LEU A 328 0.24 -10.79 -9.37
C LEU A 328 -0.50 -10.74 -10.71
N ILE A 329 -0.74 -9.55 -11.25
CA ILE A 329 -1.38 -9.36 -12.56
C ILE A 329 -0.51 -9.97 -13.68
N PHE A 330 0.81 -9.79 -13.63
CA PHE A 330 1.74 -10.43 -14.58
C PHE A 330 1.70 -11.95 -14.48
N ILE A 331 1.57 -12.48 -13.26
CA ILE A 331 1.36 -13.93 -13.04
C ILE A 331 0.03 -14.37 -13.69
N CYS A 332 -1.08 -13.64 -13.50
CA CYS A 332 -2.34 -13.97 -14.17
C CYS A 332 -2.19 -13.92 -15.70
N ALA A 333 -1.48 -12.93 -16.24
CA ALA A 333 -1.22 -12.80 -17.67
C ALA A 333 -0.33 -13.94 -18.21
N ALA A 334 0.59 -14.48 -17.40
CA ALA A 334 1.42 -15.63 -17.77
C ALA A 334 0.60 -16.90 -18.04
N PHE A 335 -0.55 -17.05 -17.37
CA PHE A 335 -1.47 -18.18 -17.52
C PHE A 335 -2.75 -17.84 -18.29
N SER A 336 -2.76 -16.74 -19.05
CA SER A 336 -3.86 -16.37 -19.94
C SER A 336 -3.62 -16.86 -21.38
N LYS A 337 -4.69 -16.97 -22.18
CA LYS A 337 -4.57 -17.25 -23.62
C LYS A 337 -4.31 -15.95 -24.38
N GLY A 338 -3.19 -15.87 -25.12
CA GLY A 338 -2.83 -14.74 -25.97
C GLY A 338 -1.73 -13.84 -25.40
N ILE A 339 -1.61 -12.63 -25.94
CA ILE A 339 -0.52 -11.69 -25.62
C ILE A 339 -1.06 -10.53 -24.80
N SER A 340 -0.59 -10.39 -23.57
CA SER A 340 -0.92 -9.26 -22.72
C SER A 340 0.12 -8.15 -22.83
N THR A 341 -0.33 -6.89 -22.81
CA THR A 341 0.55 -5.71 -22.89
C THR A 341 0.20 -4.72 -21.80
N PHE A 342 1.20 -4.33 -21.03
CA PHE A 342 1.09 -3.34 -19.95
C PHE A 342 2.09 -2.22 -20.19
N ARG A 343 1.66 -0.96 -20.06
CA ARG A 343 2.47 0.26 -20.29
C ARG A 343 2.27 1.26 -19.16
N TYR A 344 3.12 2.29 -19.12
CA TYR A 344 3.06 3.39 -18.14
C TYR A 344 3.22 2.90 -16.70
N LEU A 345 4.19 2.01 -16.48
CA LEU A 345 4.46 1.35 -15.19
C LEU A 345 5.77 1.81 -14.53
N GLU A 346 6.28 2.98 -14.89
CA GLU A 346 7.57 3.52 -14.39
C GLU A 346 7.62 3.56 -12.86
N GLU A 347 6.47 3.83 -12.22
CA GLU A 347 6.35 3.89 -10.77
C GLU A 347 6.57 2.54 -10.07
N LEU A 348 6.46 1.41 -10.79
CA LEU A 348 6.78 0.09 -10.22
C LEU A 348 8.26 -0.07 -9.89
N ASN A 349 9.14 0.54 -10.70
CA ASN A 349 10.58 0.46 -10.46
C ASN A 349 11.09 1.46 -9.40
N LYS A 350 10.18 2.29 -8.85
CA LYS A 350 10.46 3.24 -7.76
C LYS A 350 9.92 2.78 -6.40
N LYS A 351 9.58 1.48 -6.28
CA LYS A 351 9.09 0.84 -5.04
C LYS A 351 10.26 0.27 -4.20
N GLU A 352 9.97 -0.69 -3.33
CA GLU A 352 10.94 -1.39 -2.48
C GLU A 352 12.05 -2.06 -3.30
N SER A 353 11.66 -2.65 -4.41
CA SER A 353 12.54 -3.15 -5.46
C SER A 353 12.07 -2.62 -6.83
N LYS A 354 12.83 -2.87 -7.89
CA LYS A 354 12.39 -2.62 -9.27
C LYS A 354 11.36 -3.68 -9.67
N ARG A 355 10.09 -3.52 -9.21
CA ARG A 355 9.03 -4.54 -9.35
C ARG A 355 8.69 -4.91 -10.78
N LEU A 356 8.79 -3.98 -11.75
CA LEU A 356 8.60 -4.29 -13.16
C LEU A 356 9.70 -5.24 -13.66
N ASP A 357 10.96 -4.96 -13.29
CA ASP A 357 12.09 -5.82 -13.62
C ASP A 357 11.99 -7.19 -12.94
N TRP A 358 11.52 -7.24 -11.70
CA TRP A 358 11.26 -8.50 -11.00
C TRP A 358 10.14 -9.30 -11.65
N GLY A 359 9.05 -8.65 -12.05
CA GLY A 359 7.99 -9.31 -12.82
C GLY A 359 8.55 -9.97 -14.09
N TYR A 360 9.37 -9.23 -14.85
CA TYR A 360 10.07 -9.77 -16.03
C TYR A 360 10.95 -10.97 -15.67
N LYS A 361 11.78 -10.88 -14.63
CA LYS A 361 12.66 -11.96 -14.18
C LYS A 361 11.89 -13.21 -13.76
N ILE A 362 10.83 -13.08 -12.98
CA ILE A 362 10.00 -14.22 -12.53
C ILE A 362 9.38 -14.91 -13.73
N LEU A 363 8.81 -14.17 -14.68
CA LEU A 363 8.18 -14.74 -15.87
C LEU A 363 9.18 -15.46 -16.77
N LYS A 364 10.35 -14.87 -16.98
CA LYS A 364 11.43 -15.51 -17.74
C LYS A 364 11.93 -16.80 -17.05
N MET A 365 12.06 -16.78 -15.73
CA MET A 365 12.49 -17.93 -14.92
C MET A 365 11.55 -19.13 -15.08
N ILE A 366 10.25 -18.90 -15.20
CA ILE A 366 9.26 -19.97 -15.41
C ILE A 366 9.05 -20.32 -16.90
N GLY A 367 9.85 -19.77 -17.81
CA GLY A 367 9.78 -20.09 -19.25
C GLY A 367 8.72 -19.32 -20.04
N ILE A 368 8.13 -18.27 -19.50
CA ILE A 368 7.18 -17.41 -20.23
C ILE A 368 7.93 -16.42 -21.11
N LYS A 369 7.61 -16.42 -22.41
CA LYS A 369 8.12 -15.44 -23.37
C LYS A 369 7.64 -14.05 -22.98
N THR A 370 8.60 -13.12 -22.79
CA THR A 370 8.33 -11.74 -22.37
C THR A 370 9.24 -10.77 -23.11
N LYS A 371 8.74 -9.54 -23.36
CA LYS A 371 9.53 -8.45 -23.95
C LYS A 371 9.31 -7.19 -23.12
N LYS A 372 10.39 -6.52 -22.73
CA LYS A 372 10.31 -5.19 -22.10
C LYS A 372 9.87 -4.15 -23.13
N ILE A 373 9.10 -3.17 -22.70
CA ILE A 373 8.74 -1.97 -23.45
C ILE A 373 9.44 -0.80 -22.73
N GLY A 374 10.66 -0.52 -23.15
CA GLY A 374 11.53 0.44 -22.45
C GLY A 374 11.67 0.09 -20.96
N ASN A 375 11.68 1.11 -20.10
CA ASN A 375 11.70 1.00 -18.64
C ASN A 375 10.30 1.12 -17.99
N HIS A 376 9.23 1.14 -18.81
CA HIS A 376 7.87 1.50 -18.41
C HIS A 376 6.81 0.47 -18.76
N GLY A 377 7.17 -0.67 -19.35
CA GLY A 377 6.17 -1.67 -19.72
C GLY A 377 6.71 -3.07 -19.99
N ILE A 378 5.76 -3.98 -20.20
CA ILE A 378 6.04 -5.39 -20.48
C ILE A 378 4.99 -5.99 -21.43
N LYS A 379 5.44 -6.84 -22.34
CA LYS A 379 4.63 -7.72 -23.17
C LYS A 379 4.82 -9.17 -22.70
N ILE A 380 3.72 -9.90 -22.53
CA ILE A 380 3.71 -11.25 -21.94
C ILE A 380 2.93 -12.16 -22.88
N TRP A 381 3.57 -13.20 -23.39
CA TRP A 381 2.93 -14.28 -24.16
C TRP A 381 2.45 -15.35 -23.19
N GLY A 382 1.16 -15.31 -22.86
CA GLY A 382 0.58 -16.23 -21.90
C GLY A 382 0.52 -17.67 -22.42
N ASN A 383 0.69 -18.63 -21.51
CA ASN A 383 0.55 -20.05 -21.75
C ASN A 383 -0.30 -20.69 -20.64
N PRO A 384 -1.61 -20.90 -20.86
CA PRO A 384 -2.51 -21.48 -19.84
C PRO A 384 -2.13 -22.91 -19.46
N ASN A 385 -1.45 -23.64 -20.35
CA ASN A 385 -1.05 -25.05 -20.16
C ASN A 385 0.35 -25.21 -19.56
N LEU A 386 1.02 -24.11 -19.22
CA LEU A 386 2.36 -24.18 -18.63
C LEU A 386 2.33 -24.93 -17.29
N GLU A 387 3.13 -25.99 -17.21
CA GLU A 387 3.39 -26.73 -15.98
C GLU A 387 4.76 -26.35 -15.41
N LEU A 388 4.78 -26.02 -14.12
CA LEU A 388 6.01 -25.71 -13.41
C LEU A 388 6.54 -26.97 -12.73
N LYS A 389 7.67 -27.52 -13.27
CA LYS A 389 8.27 -28.77 -12.78
C LYS A 389 9.70 -28.58 -12.24
N LYS A 390 10.29 -27.40 -12.40
CA LYS A 390 11.68 -27.11 -12.04
C LYS A 390 11.83 -26.64 -10.59
N ASN A 391 13.07 -26.53 -10.15
CA ASN A 391 13.47 -25.85 -8.92
C ASN A 391 13.71 -24.37 -9.22
N TYR A 392 13.10 -23.50 -8.42
CA TYR A 392 13.15 -22.05 -8.56
C TYR A 392 13.70 -21.41 -7.29
N VAL A 393 14.58 -20.42 -7.44
CA VAL A 393 15.19 -19.72 -6.31
C VAL A 393 14.96 -18.23 -6.43
N ILE A 394 14.41 -17.63 -5.39
CA ILE A 394 14.19 -16.19 -5.26
C ILE A 394 15.08 -15.64 -4.16
N LYS A 395 16.03 -14.79 -4.54
CA LYS A 395 17.00 -14.13 -3.65
C LYS A 395 17.35 -12.74 -4.15
N ASN A 396 17.95 -11.89 -3.32
CA ASN A 396 18.44 -10.55 -3.68
C ASN A 396 17.34 -9.58 -4.19
N TYR A 397 16.10 -9.72 -3.70
CA TYR A 397 14.98 -8.88 -4.08
C TYR A 397 14.76 -7.68 -3.13
N LEU A 398 15.81 -7.24 -2.45
CA LEU A 398 15.83 -6.09 -1.53
C LEU A 398 14.74 -6.19 -0.44
N LYS A 399 14.44 -7.40 0.02
CA LYS A 399 13.39 -7.68 1.02
C LYS A 399 12.02 -7.11 0.61
N ASP A 400 11.70 -7.08 -0.68
CA ASP A 400 10.38 -6.66 -1.14
C ASP A 400 9.35 -7.75 -0.88
N HIS A 401 8.53 -7.52 0.15
CA HIS A 401 7.49 -8.46 0.58
C HIS A 401 6.52 -8.85 -0.53
N ARG A 402 6.29 -7.97 -1.55
CA ARG A 402 5.37 -8.27 -2.64
C ARG A 402 5.98 -9.27 -3.62
N ILE A 403 7.28 -9.23 -3.84
CA ILE A 403 7.99 -10.23 -4.64
C ILE A 403 7.89 -11.59 -3.94
N ALA A 404 8.21 -11.66 -2.65
CA ALA A 404 8.15 -12.89 -1.87
C ALA A 404 6.74 -13.52 -1.90
N MET A 405 5.71 -12.74 -1.57
CA MET A 405 4.32 -13.23 -1.54
C MET A 405 3.78 -13.60 -2.92
N SER A 406 4.08 -12.81 -3.97
CA SER A 406 3.62 -13.13 -5.34
C SER A 406 4.24 -14.42 -5.85
N THR A 407 5.52 -14.65 -5.56
CA THR A 407 6.22 -15.88 -5.94
C THR A 407 5.68 -17.07 -5.16
N ALA A 408 5.39 -16.89 -3.87
CA ALA A 408 4.75 -17.94 -3.07
C ALA A 408 3.37 -18.32 -3.64
N VAL A 409 2.54 -17.34 -4.00
CA VAL A 409 1.24 -17.56 -4.66
C VAL A 409 1.42 -18.32 -5.99
N LEU A 410 2.41 -17.95 -6.80
CA LEU A 410 2.71 -18.64 -8.05
C LEU A 410 3.03 -20.12 -7.82
N GLY A 411 3.93 -20.44 -6.90
CA GLY A 411 4.30 -21.82 -6.56
C GLY A 411 3.12 -22.62 -6.02
N LEU A 412 2.37 -22.04 -5.09
CA LEU A 412 1.19 -22.68 -4.48
C LEU A 412 0.06 -22.93 -5.47
N ALA A 413 -0.14 -22.04 -6.46
CA ALA A 413 -1.21 -22.19 -7.45
C ALA A 413 -0.80 -23.11 -8.63
N ARG A 414 0.45 -23.04 -9.11
CA ARG A 414 0.88 -23.64 -10.37
C ARG A 414 1.97 -24.69 -10.24
N GLY A 415 2.56 -24.85 -9.05
CA GLY A 415 3.54 -25.89 -8.74
C GLY A 415 4.99 -25.47 -8.91
N GLY A 416 5.88 -26.45 -9.13
CA GLY A 416 7.32 -26.29 -9.04
C GLY A 416 7.82 -26.34 -7.60
N SER A 417 9.13 -26.49 -7.42
CA SER A 417 9.81 -26.39 -6.12
C SER A 417 10.40 -25.00 -5.97
N TRP A 418 10.04 -24.29 -4.90
CA TRP A 418 10.45 -22.91 -4.70
C TRP A 418 11.22 -22.72 -3.39
N LYS A 419 12.34 -22.01 -3.49
CA LYS A 419 13.10 -21.52 -2.32
C LYS A 419 13.08 -19.99 -2.35
N ILE A 420 12.43 -19.37 -1.37
CA ILE A 420 12.30 -17.91 -1.25
C ILE A 420 13.06 -17.48 -0.01
N TYR A 421 14.17 -16.77 -0.21
CA TYR A 421 15.05 -16.30 0.85
C TYR A 421 14.51 -15.00 1.49
N GLU A 422 14.93 -14.71 2.71
CA GLU A 422 14.60 -13.49 3.45
C GLU A 422 13.09 -13.14 3.53
N PRO A 423 12.20 -14.11 3.86
CA PRO A 423 10.76 -13.88 3.85
C PRO A 423 10.26 -12.98 5.00
N ASP A 424 11.11 -12.64 5.97
CA ASP A 424 10.72 -11.81 7.11
C ASP A 424 10.16 -10.45 6.69
N SER A 425 10.53 -9.96 5.50
CA SER A 425 9.95 -8.75 4.90
C SER A 425 8.42 -8.80 4.75
N ILE A 426 7.82 -9.99 4.70
CA ILE A 426 6.36 -10.17 4.65
C ILE A 426 5.69 -9.55 5.89
N LYS A 427 6.36 -9.57 7.05
CA LYS A 427 5.86 -8.99 8.30
C LYS A 427 5.65 -7.47 8.26
N THR A 428 6.25 -6.78 7.30
CA THR A 428 6.06 -5.33 7.12
C THR A 428 4.64 -4.96 6.71
N SER A 429 3.90 -5.86 6.04
CA SER A 429 2.57 -5.59 5.50
C SER A 429 1.54 -6.70 5.67
N PHE A 430 1.96 -7.96 5.78
CA PHE A 430 1.07 -9.12 5.93
C PHE A 430 1.64 -10.15 6.92
N PRO A 431 1.74 -9.84 8.21
CA PRO A 431 2.35 -10.73 9.21
C PRO A 431 1.73 -12.13 9.25
N SER A 432 0.42 -12.23 9.03
CA SER A 432 -0.33 -13.50 9.05
C SER A 432 -0.33 -14.25 7.71
N PHE A 433 0.48 -13.84 6.70
CA PHE A 433 0.49 -14.48 5.37
C PHE A 433 0.75 -15.99 5.43
N ILE A 434 1.78 -16.42 6.14
CA ILE A 434 2.13 -17.84 6.28
C ILE A 434 1.00 -18.63 7.00
N LYS A 435 0.43 -18.05 8.07
CA LYS A 435 -0.71 -18.63 8.77
C LYS A 435 -1.90 -18.81 7.84
N MET A 436 -2.25 -17.76 7.10
CA MET A 436 -3.33 -17.81 6.10
C MET A 436 -3.10 -18.90 5.04
N ILE A 437 -1.88 -19.03 4.51
CA ILE A 437 -1.56 -20.09 3.53
C ILE A 437 -1.76 -21.50 4.14
N LYS A 438 -1.34 -21.71 5.39
CA LYS A 438 -1.56 -22.98 6.10
C LYS A 438 -3.07 -23.26 6.30
N GLU A 439 -3.86 -22.25 6.65
CA GLU A 439 -5.32 -22.36 6.78
C GLU A 439 -6.01 -22.74 5.46
N LEU A 440 -5.43 -22.33 4.32
CA LEU A 440 -5.90 -22.72 2.97
C LEU A 440 -5.40 -24.12 2.56
N GLY A 441 -4.63 -24.82 3.39
CA GLY A 441 -4.10 -26.15 3.13
C GLY A 441 -2.71 -26.15 2.49
N GLY A 442 -2.02 -25.00 2.45
CA GLY A 442 -0.67 -24.88 1.90
C GLY A 442 0.40 -25.46 2.81
N LYS A 443 1.26 -26.32 2.27
CA LYS A 443 2.49 -26.76 2.93
C LYS A 443 3.60 -25.78 2.62
N ILE A 444 3.92 -24.98 3.62
CA ILE A 444 4.94 -23.94 3.56
C ILE A 444 5.77 -24.03 4.84
N ASN A 445 7.05 -24.26 4.70
CA ASN A 445 8.01 -24.40 5.80
C ASN A 445 8.94 -23.21 5.86
#